data_211aeb7a1c60a2e9d7028c0bc7f34ffc
#
_entry.id   211aeb7a1c60a2e9d7028c0bc7f34ffc
#
_cell.length_a   1.000
_cell.length_b   1.000
_cell.length_c   1.000
_cell.angle_alpha   90.00
_cell.angle_beta   90.00
_cell.angle_gamma   90.00
#
_symmetry.space_group_name_H-M   'P 1'
#
loop_
_entity.id
_entity.type
_entity.pdbx_description
1 polymer ?
#
loop_
_entity_poly.entity_id
_entity_poly.type
_entity_poly.pdbx_seq_one_letter_code
_entity_poly.pdbx_strand_id
1 'polypeptide(L)'
;MKGKYLFLLSLLFFSCYKVPITGRKQLNMLPESTLMDMSLTNYNSFLQENKVIPASASNTQMVQRVGGKIADAVNRYMRANGHSKRIKNFKWEFNLVEDKMVNAWC
;
A
#
# COMPACT_ATOMS: atom_id res chain seq x y z
N MET A 1 27.68 35.70 5.82
CA MET A 1 26.62 35.31 4.83
C MET A 1 26.76 33.89 4.29
N LYS A 2 27.93 33.33 4.22
CA LYS A 2 28.17 31.97 3.70
C LYS A 2 27.62 30.82 4.59
N GLY A 3 27.45 31.05 5.89
CA GLY A 3 26.93 30.04 6.82
C GLY A 3 25.41 29.74 6.73
N LYS A 4 24.60 30.68 6.23
CA LYS A 4 23.15 30.50 6.10
C LYS A 4 22.75 29.49 5.03
N TYR A 5 23.52 29.40 3.97
CA TYR A 5 23.30 28.45 2.87
C TYR A 5 23.75 27.03 3.22
N LEU A 6 24.77 26.90 4.08
CA LEU A 6 25.24 25.60 4.56
C LEU A 6 24.19 24.94 5.48
N PHE A 7 23.48 25.73 6.27
CA PHE A 7 22.39 25.23 7.13
C PHE A 7 21.16 24.79 6.33
N LEU A 8 20.86 25.50 5.23
CA LEU A 8 19.76 25.13 4.34
C LEU A 8 20.06 23.83 3.56
N LEU A 9 21.32 23.60 3.22
CA LEU A 9 21.75 22.39 2.51
C LEU A 9 21.74 21.15 3.40
N SER A 10 21.95 21.31 4.71
CA SER A 10 21.93 20.19 5.67
C SER A 10 20.52 19.63 5.91
N LEU A 11 19.47 20.40 5.66
CA LEU A 11 18.06 19.97 5.79
C LEU A 11 17.61 19.01 4.69
N LEU A 12 18.35 18.91 3.59
CA LEU A 12 18.01 18.04 2.46
C LEU A 12 18.35 16.55 2.68
N PHE A 13 19.11 16.21 3.74
CA PHE A 13 19.58 14.85 3.98
C PHE A 13 18.64 13.97 4.82
N PHE A 14 17.54 14.49 5.35
CA PHE A 14 16.67 13.77 6.27
C PHE A 14 15.45 13.08 5.65
N SER A 15 15.25 13.14 4.35
CA SER A 15 14.02 12.69 3.69
C SER A 15 14.11 11.32 3.00
N CYS A 16 15.18 10.54 3.21
CA CYS A 16 15.29 9.22 2.58
C CYS A 16 14.73 8.12 3.48
N TYR A 17 13.62 7.54 3.07
CA TYR A 17 13.01 6.38 3.70
C TYR A 17 13.45 5.08 3.00
N LYS A 18 13.77 4.05 3.79
CA LYS A 18 14.15 2.73 3.28
C LYS A 18 12.93 1.83 3.16
N VAL A 19 12.65 1.37 1.95
CA VAL A 19 11.54 0.43 1.71
C VAL A 19 11.89 -0.93 2.34
N PRO A 20 11.02 -1.50 3.19
CA PRO A 20 11.19 -2.86 3.69
C PRO A 20 11.27 -3.85 2.53
N ILE A 21 11.79 -5.03 2.73
CA ILE A 21 11.94 -6.09 1.72
C ILE A 21 12.99 -5.75 0.67
N THR A 22 12.82 -4.69 -0.12
CA THR A 22 13.73 -4.33 -1.22
C THR A 22 14.94 -3.52 -0.76
N GLY A 23 14.87 -2.88 0.41
CA GLY A 23 15.93 -2.03 0.94
C GLY A 23 16.19 -0.74 0.13
N ARG A 24 15.40 -0.45 -0.90
CA ARG A 24 15.58 0.76 -1.71
C ARG A 24 15.27 2.01 -0.89
N LYS A 25 16.07 3.05 -1.12
CA LYS A 25 15.81 4.38 -0.57
C LYS A 25 14.84 5.12 -1.49
N GLN A 26 13.83 5.74 -0.92
CA GLN A 26 12.91 6.61 -1.66
C GLN A 26 12.64 7.89 -0.88
N LEU A 27 12.38 8.97 -1.62
CA LEU A 27 11.95 10.23 -1.05
C LEU A 27 10.47 10.10 -0.68
N ASN A 28 10.15 10.30 0.59
CA ASN A 28 8.77 10.30 1.06
C ASN A 28 8.37 11.72 1.47
N MET A 29 7.64 12.41 0.59
CA MET A 29 7.25 13.81 0.76
C MET A 29 5.87 13.97 1.40
N LEU A 30 5.05 12.91 1.39
CA LEU A 30 3.70 12.92 1.96
C LEU A 30 3.64 11.99 3.17
N PRO A 31 2.88 12.37 4.22
CA PRO A 31 2.59 11.47 5.34
C PRO A 31 1.92 10.17 4.85
N GLU A 32 2.25 9.05 5.45
CA GLU A 32 1.68 7.74 5.12
C GLU A 32 0.15 7.72 5.25
N SER A 33 -0.39 8.42 6.26
CA SER A 33 -1.84 8.57 6.44
C SER A 33 -2.52 9.23 5.24
N THR A 34 -1.91 10.29 4.68
CA THR A 34 -2.45 10.98 3.49
C THR A 34 -2.46 10.05 2.28
N LEU A 35 -1.39 9.28 2.07
CA LEU A 35 -1.31 8.30 0.98
C LEU A 35 -2.35 7.19 1.15
N MET A 36 -2.57 6.72 2.37
CA MET A 36 -3.59 5.72 2.70
C MET A 36 -5.00 6.25 2.39
N ASP A 37 -5.32 7.49 2.80
CA ASP A 37 -6.63 8.10 2.55
C ASP A 37 -6.89 8.32 1.06
N MET A 38 -5.89 8.78 0.31
CA MET A 38 -5.99 8.92 -1.15
C MET A 38 -6.20 7.58 -1.83
N SER A 39 -5.46 6.56 -1.43
CA SER A 39 -5.58 5.20 -1.97
C SER A 39 -6.96 4.61 -1.69
N LEU A 40 -7.47 4.76 -0.47
CA LEU A 40 -8.80 4.29 -0.09
C LEU A 40 -9.91 5.02 -0.87
N THR A 41 -9.78 6.33 -1.06
CA THR A 41 -10.73 7.13 -1.86
C THR A 41 -10.76 6.64 -3.30
N ASN A 42 -9.60 6.48 -3.93
CA ASN A 42 -9.49 5.99 -5.30
C ASN A 42 -10.04 4.55 -5.45
N TYR A 43 -9.76 3.69 -4.50
CA TYR A 43 -10.28 2.32 -4.47
C TYR A 43 -11.81 2.30 -4.40
N ASN A 44 -12.41 3.07 -3.49
CA ASN A 44 -13.85 3.15 -3.35
C ASN A 44 -14.53 3.73 -4.60
N SER A 45 -13.96 4.77 -5.22
CA SER A 45 -14.45 5.33 -6.47
C SER A 45 -14.41 4.28 -7.59
N PHE A 46 -13.31 3.55 -7.70
CA PHE A 46 -13.19 2.47 -8.68
C PHE A 46 -14.26 1.38 -8.51
N LEU A 47 -14.52 0.95 -7.26
CA LEU A 47 -15.56 -0.04 -7.00
C LEU A 47 -16.98 0.46 -7.31
N GLN A 48 -17.23 1.76 -7.18
CA GLN A 48 -18.51 2.37 -7.54
C GLN A 48 -18.71 2.49 -9.05
N GLU A 49 -17.64 2.72 -9.80
CA GLU A 49 -17.66 2.91 -11.26
C GLU A 49 -17.64 1.58 -12.03
N ASN A 50 -17.32 0.48 -11.38
CA ASN A 50 -17.14 -0.82 -12.02
C ASN A 50 -18.08 -1.87 -11.43
N LYS A 51 -18.37 -2.90 -12.23
CA LYS A 51 -19.22 -4.00 -11.78
C LYS A 51 -18.45 -4.96 -10.90
N VAL A 52 -18.68 -4.89 -9.62
CA VAL A 52 -18.12 -5.82 -8.62
C VAL A 52 -18.88 -7.14 -8.68
N ILE A 53 -18.14 -8.24 -8.80
CA ILE A 53 -18.73 -9.58 -8.80
C ILE A 53 -19.09 -9.97 -7.37
N PRO A 54 -20.29 -10.54 -7.14
CA PRO A 54 -20.74 -10.90 -5.81
C PRO A 54 -19.77 -11.82 -5.06
N ALA A 55 -19.69 -11.65 -3.75
CA ALA A 55 -18.85 -12.49 -2.87
C ALA A 55 -19.21 -13.99 -2.91
N SER A 56 -20.46 -14.32 -3.26
CA SER A 56 -20.94 -15.70 -3.42
C SER A 56 -20.43 -16.39 -4.68
N ALA A 57 -19.90 -15.66 -5.65
CA ALA A 57 -19.38 -16.25 -6.88
C ALA A 57 -18.08 -17.03 -6.60
N SER A 58 -17.92 -18.19 -7.22
CA SER A 58 -16.77 -19.08 -7.00
C SER A 58 -15.43 -18.42 -7.31
N ASN A 59 -15.38 -17.59 -8.36
CA ASN A 59 -14.18 -16.85 -8.72
C ASN A 59 -13.83 -15.77 -7.68
N THR A 60 -14.82 -15.07 -7.11
CA THR A 60 -14.59 -14.10 -6.03
C THR A 60 -14.09 -14.81 -4.77
N GLN A 61 -14.66 -15.96 -4.43
CA GLN A 61 -14.18 -16.76 -3.30
C GLN A 61 -12.74 -17.24 -3.49
N MET A 62 -12.37 -17.58 -4.72
CA MET A 62 -10.98 -17.91 -5.05
C MET A 62 -10.05 -16.72 -4.81
N VAL A 63 -10.40 -15.52 -5.31
CA VAL A 63 -9.62 -14.28 -5.12
C VAL A 63 -9.48 -13.96 -3.63
N GLN A 64 -10.54 -14.05 -2.86
CA GLN A 64 -10.52 -13.80 -1.42
C GLN A 64 -9.66 -14.83 -0.67
N ARG A 65 -9.73 -16.10 -1.03
CA ARG A 65 -8.90 -17.15 -0.43
C ARG A 65 -7.42 -16.96 -0.72
N VAL A 66 -7.07 -16.67 -1.96
CA VAL A 66 -5.66 -16.43 -2.35
C VAL A 66 -5.15 -15.14 -1.72
N GLY A 67 -5.93 -14.07 -1.79
CA GLY A 67 -5.60 -12.78 -1.16
C GLY A 67 -5.39 -12.91 0.35
N GLY A 68 -6.26 -13.65 1.05
CA GLY A 68 -6.11 -13.93 2.47
C GLY A 68 -4.80 -14.64 2.80
N LYS A 69 -4.40 -15.63 2.02
CA LYS A 69 -3.11 -16.32 2.20
C LYS A 69 -1.91 -15.39 1.99
N ILE A 70 -2.00 -14.49 1.00
CA ILE A 70 -0.96 -13.48 0.75
C ILE A 70 -0.90 -12.50 1.92
N ALA A 71 -2.04 -11.98 2.38
CA ALA A 71 -2.12 -11.09 3.53
C ALA A 71 -1.51 -11.70 4.80
N ASP A 72 -1.81 -12.96 5.08
CA ASP A 72 -1.23 -13.69 6.21
C ASP A 72 0.30 -13.84 6.07
N ALA A 73 0.78 -14.14 4.88
CA ALA A 73 2.22 -14.26 4.61
C ALA A 73 2.92 -12.92 4.81
N VAL A 74 2.35 -11.81 4.30
CA VAL A 74 2.88 -10.46 4.50
C VAL A 74 2.90 -10.10 5.99
N ASN A 75 1.82 -10.34 6.70
CA ASN A 75 1.72 -10.05 8.13
C ASN A 75 2.77 -10.82 8.94
N ARG A 76 2.96 -12.10 8.66
CA ARG A 76 4.01 -12.91 9.33
C ARG A 76 5.41 -12.39 9.01
N TYR A 77 5.69 -12.12 7.74
CA TYR A 77 7.00 -11.61 7.31
C TYR A 77 7.33 -10.26 7.98
N MET A 78 6.40 -9.32 7.94
CA MET A 78 6.60 -7.98 8.48
C MET A 78 6.82 -8.02 10.00
N ARG A 79 6.07 -8.86 10.73
CA ARG A 79 6.26 -9.04 12.18
C ARG A 79 7.62 -9.67 12.50
N ALA A 80 8.00 -10.71 11.78
CA ALA A 80 9.27 -11.40 11.98
C ALA A 80 10.49 -10.50 11.71
N ASN A 81 10.35 -9.50 10.85
CA ASN A 81 11.42 -8.58 10.47
C ASN A 81 11.34 -7.20 11.17
N GLY A 82 10.56 -7.08 12.26
CA GLY A 82 10.52 -5.86 13.07
C GLY A 82 9.70 -4.71 12.48
N HIS A 83 8.84 -5.00 11.50
CA HIS A 83 7.99 -4.00 10.82
C HIS A 83 6.53 -4.02 11.28
N SER A 84 6.22 -4.55 12.46
CA SER A 84 4.86 -4.69 12.98
C SER A 84 4.08 -3.37 13.03
N LYS A 85 4.76 -2.26 13.31
CA LYS A 85 4.12 -0.94 13.37
C LYS A 85 3.54 -0.51 12.02
N ARG A 86 4.16 -0.91 10.91
CA ARG A 86 3.72 -0.53 9.55
C ARG A 86 2.42 -1.20 9.14
N ILE A 87 2.19 -2.42 9.58
CA ILE A 87 1.01 -3.22 9.23
C ILE A 87 -0.13 -3.05 10.22
N LYS A 88 0.07 -2.31 11.31
CA LYS A 88 -0.93 -2.16 12.38
C LYS A 88 -2.29 -1.68 11.88
N ASN A 89 -2.28 -0.81 10.90
CA ASN A 89 -3.48 -0.18 10.35
C ASN A 89 -3.92 -0.77 9.00
N PHE A 90 -3.27 -1.84 8.53
CA PHE A 90 -3.66 -2.48 7.28
C PHE A 90 -5.03 -3.15 7.41
N LYS A 91 -5.92 -2.78 6.51
CA LYS A 91 -7.24 -3.42 6.34
C LYS A 91 -7.24 -4.09 4.97
N TRP A 92 -7.17 -5.39 4.98
CA TRP A 92 -7.14 -6.18 3.75
C TRP A 92 -8.55 -6.38 3.23
N GLU A 93 -8.75 -6.07 1.97
CA GLU A 93 -9.99 -6.30 1.24
C GLU A 93 -9.66 -6.79 -0.16
N PHE A 94 -10.43 -7.75 -0.66
CA PHE A 94 -10.21 -8.36 -1.97
C PHE A 94 -11.54 -8.41 -2.71
N ASN A 95 -11.60 -7.76 -3.86
CA ASN A 95 -12.76 -7.73 -4.73
C ASN A 95 -12.40 -8.22 -6.12
N LEU A 96 -13.34 -8.88 -6.78
CA LEU A 96 -13.28 -9.22 -8.19
C LEU A 96 -14.18 -8.28 -8.96
N VAL A 97 -13.65 -7.67 -10.01
CA VAL A 97 -14.38 -6.74 -10.88
C VAL A 97 -14.44 -7.33 -12.29
N GLU A 98 -15.60 -7.16 -12.94
CA GLU A 98 -15.78 -7.55 -14.33
C GLU A 98 -15.10 -6.52 -15.24
N ASP A 99 -14.07 -6.94 -15.97
CA ASP A 99 -13.37 -6.13 -16.94
C ASP A 99 -13.01 -6.98 -18.18
N LYS A 100 -12.95 -6.33 -19.34
CA LYS A 100 -12.52 -6.98 -20.60
C LYS A 100 -11.01 -7.24 -20.61
N MET A 101 -10.24 -6.45 -19.88
CA MET A 101 -8.80 -6.63 -19.73
C MET A 101 -8.50 -7.42 -18.47
N VAL A 102 -7.62 -8.42 -18.59
CA VAL A 102 -7.09 -9.13 -17.43
C VAL A 102 -6.05 -8.26 -16.76
N ASN A 103 -6.36 -7.78 -15.58
CA ASN A 103 -5.48 -6.92 -14.80
C ASN A 103 -5.64 -7.18 -13.29
N ALA A 104 -4.64 -6.80 -12.51
CA ALA A 104 -4.68 -6.78 -11.06
C ALA A 104 -3.95 -5.53 -10.56
N TRP A 105 -4.51 -4.83 -9.60
CA TRP A 105 -3.91 -3.63 -9.01
C TRP A 105 -4.35 -3.43 -7.56
N CYS A 106 -3.64 -2.63 -6.86
CA CYS A 106 -3.89 -2.26 -5.46
C CYS A 106 -3.58 -0.77 -5.20
#